data_fec0275a6556720e218bca4b455c4326
#
_entry.id   fec0275a6556720e218bca4b455c4326
#
_cell.length_a   1.000
_cell.length_b   1.000
_cell.length_c   1.000
_cell.angle_alpha   90.00
_cell.angle_beta   90.00
_cell.angle_gamma   90.00
#
_symmetry.space_group_name_H-M   'P 1'
#
loop_
_entity.id
_entity.type
_entity.pdbx_description
1 polymer ?
#
loop_
_entity_poly.entity_id
_entity_poly.type
_entity_poly.pdbx_seq_one_letter_code
_entity_poly.pdbx_strand_id
1 'polypeptide(L)'
;MTSQIRVTWVGDVNTSLPTTIDLAPVILTYKFYRPLRDNPELFRTVHVANEGRAIAWGTNDEVDMPATAIEHLASEVMQKSDFRAWLEKNRLTLDAAAAQLGISRRLAAYFASGEKAIPRYIALACAYLDKTSRGALVP
;
A
#
# COMPACT_ATOMS: atom_id res chain seq x y z
N MET A 1 3.53 16.51 -5.83
CA MET A 1 4.34 16.15 -4.64
C MET A 1 4.76 14.69 -4.74
N THR A 2 6.03 14.41 -4.58
CA THR A 2 6.50 13.03 -4.48
C THR A 2 6.41 12.59 -3.02
N SER A 3 5.65 11.53 -2.76
CA SER A 3 5.44 11.01 -1.42
C SER A 3 5.80 9.53 -1.30
N GLN A 4 6.47 8.99 -2.33
CA GLN A 4 6.84 7.58 -2.39
C GLN A 4 8.24 7.34 -1.85
N ILE A 5 8.40 6.27 -1.08
CA ILE A 5 9.69 5.79 -0.60
C ILE A 5 9.84 4.32 -0.95
N ARG A 6 11.09 3.86 -1.00
CA ARG A 6 11.42 2.43 -1.08
C ARG A 6 11.81 1.94 0.30
N VAL A 7 11.22 0.84 0.71
CA VAL A 7 11.49 0.23 2.01
C VAL A 7 11.96 -1.20 1.82
N THR A 8 13.07 -1.53 2.46
CA THR A 8 13.55 -2.92 2.56
C THR A 8 13.51 -3.32 4.02
N TRP A 9 12.81 -4.40 4.32
CA TRP A 9 12.67 -4.90 5.68
C TRP A 9 13.82 -5.85 6.00
N VAL A 10 14.46 -5.63 7.15
CA VAL A 10 15.54 -6.49 7.61
C VAL A 10 14.95 -7.68 8.37
N GLY A 11 15.46 -8.88 8.07
CA GLY A 11 15.05 -10.09 8.76
C GLY A 11 13.93 -10.89 8.10
N ASP A 12 13.35 -10.38 7.02
CA ASP A 12 12.37 -11.11 6.25
C ASP A 12 13.04 -11.77 5.06
N VAL A 13 13.22 -13.09 5.14
CA VAL A 13 13.90 -13.88 4.09
C VAL A 13 13.09 -13.95 2.79
N ASN A 14 11.80 -13.62 2.84
CA ASN A 14 10.93 -13.72 1.67
C ASN A 14 10.77 -12.40 0.93
N THR A 15 11.22 -11.28 1.50
CA THR A 15 11.09 -9.95 0.90
C THR A 15 12.43 -9.24 0.84
N SER A 16 13.37 -9.81 0.08
CA SER A 16 14.64 -9.15 -0.20
C SER A 16 14.50 -7.98 -1.19
N LEU A 17 13.33 -7.82 -1.80
CA LEU A 17 13.07 -6.76 -2.78
C LEU A 17 12.48 -5.53 -2.10
N PRO A 18 12.97 -4.31 -2.45
CA PRO A 18 12.39 -3.09 -1.90
C PRO A 18 10.92 -2.94 -2.33
N THR A 19 10.09 -2.53 -1.39
CA THR A 19 8.69 -2.20 -1.65
C THR A 19 8.54 -0.69 -1.75
N THR A 20 7.90 -0.21 -2.80
CA THR A 20 7.59 1.20 -2.94
C THR A 20 6.28 1.50 -2.22
N ILE A 21 6.31 2.44 -1.30
CA ILE A 21 5.17 2.82 -0.46
C ILE A 21 4.89 4.30 -0.65
N ASP A 22 3.62 4.64 -0.86
CA ASP A 22 3.18 6.03 -0.91
C ASP A 22 2.76 6.47 0.49
N LEU A 23 3.44 7.48 1.01
CA LEU A 23 3.19 8.01 2.35
C LEU A 23 2.10 9.08 2.39
N ALA A 24 1.53 9.45 1.23
CA ALA A 24 0.51 10.49 1.15
C ALA A 24 -0.68 10.26 2.11
N PRO A 25 -1.21 9.04 2.31
CA PRO A 25 -2.31 8.84 3.23
C PRO A 25 -2.01 9.31 4.65
N VAL A 26 -0.76 9.20 5.10
CA VAL A 26 -0.34 9.64 6.44
C VAL A 26 0.03 11.12 6.43
N ILE A 27 0.83 11.54 5.45
CA ILE A 27 1.33 12.92 5.36
C ILE A 27 0.19 13.93 5.22
N LEU A 28 -0.84 13.58 4.46
CA LEU A 28 -1.97 14.48 4.22
C LEU A 28 -3.05 14.42 5.29
N THR A 29 -3.01 13.42 6.17
CA THR A 29 -4.00 13.26 7.23
C THR A 29 -3.60 13.98 8.51
N TYR A 30 -2.35 13.86 8.91
CA TYR A 30 -1.89 14.36 10.21
C TYR A 30 -1.11 15.67 10.07
N LYS A 31 -1.49 16.67 10.86
CA LYS A 31 -0.85 17.98 10.85
C LYS A 31 0.64 17.93 11.17
N PHE A 32 1.06 16.94 11.92
CA PHE A 32 2.47 16.71 12.27
C PHE A 32 3.37 16.64 11.04
N TYR A 33 2.85 16.12 9.93
CA TYR A 33 3.62 15.93 8.68
C TYR A 33 3.49 17.12 7.72
N ARG A 34 2.87 18.22 8.16
CA ARG A 34 2.71 19.40 7.32
C ARG A 34 4.02 19.89 6.71
N PRO A 35 5.18 19.90 7.43
CA PRO A 35 6.44 20.33 6.83
C PRO A 35 6.90 19.52 5.61
N LEU A 36 6.43 18.29 5.48
CA LEU A 36 6.77 17.44 4.33
C LEU A 36 5.94 17.75 3.09
N ARG A 37 4.79 18.41 3.27
CA ARG A 37 3.91 18.77 2.17
C ARG A 37 4.58 19.90 1.39
N ASP A 38 4.63 19.75 0.09
CA ASP A 38 5.19 20.77 -0.82
C ASP A 38 6.65 21.19 -0.53
N ASN A 39 7.41 20.31 0.15
CA ASN A 39 8.83 20.53 0.38
C ASN A 39 9.63 19.28 -0.05
N PRO A 40 9.89 19.14 -1.36
CA PRO A 40 10.61 17.96 -1.87
C PRO A 40 12.04 17.86 -1.36
N GLU A 41 12.68 18.99 -1.03
CA GLU A 41 14.05 18.95 -0.49
C GLU A 41 14.09 18.31 0.89
N LEU A 42 13.15 18.67 1.77
CA LEU A 42 13.03 18.03 3.07
C LEU A 42 12.67 16.55 2.92
N PHE A 43 11.76 16.23 2.02
CA PHE A 43 11.35 14.84 1.80
C PHE A 43 12.52 13.95 1.38
N ARG A 44 13.48 14.48 0.61
CA ARG A 44 14.66 13.72 0.17
C ARG A 44 15.61 13.38 1.31
N THR A 45 15.51 14.03 2.45
CA THR A 45 16.37 13.75 3.61
C THR A 45 15.93 12.52 4.40
N VAL A 46 14.94 11.78 3.92
CA VAL A 46 14.43 10.59 4.61
C VAL A 46 15.53 9.61 4.93
N HIS A 47 15.55 9.12 6.16
CA HIS A 47 16.52 8.17 6.64
C HIS A 47 15.92 7.32 7.76
N VAL A 48 16.53 6.16 7.99
CA VAL A 48 16.12 5.28 9.09
C VAL A 48 16.60 5.90 10.41
N ALA A 49 15.71 5.91 11.39
CA ALA A 49 15.99 6.47 12.71
C ALA A 49 15.54 5.50 13.81
N ASN A 50 15.94 5.80 15.05
CA ASN A 50 15.49 5.07 16.23
C ASN A 50 15.70 3.56 16.10
N GLU A 51 16.92 3.16 15.67
CA GLU A 51 17.29 1.75 15.53
C GLU A 51 16.34 0.94 14.64
N GLY A 52 15.83 1.55 13.57
CA GLY A 52 14.94 0.89 12.63
C GLY A 52 13.48 0.92 13.02
N ARG A 53 13.12 1.61 14.09
CA ARG A 53 11.72 1.71 14.55
C ARG A 53 10.96 2.87 13.92
N ALA A 54 11.67 3.71 13.20
CA ALA A 54 11.08 4.89 12.55
C ALA A 54 11.88 5.28 11.33
N ILE A 55 11.27 6.08 10.48
CA ILE A 55 11.99 6.88 9.50
C ILE A 55 11.85 8.34 9.93
N ALA A 56 12.82 9.16 9.53
CA ALA A 56 12.85 10.57 9.92
C ALA A 56 13.32 11.43 8.76
N TRP A 57 13.06 12.72 8.88
CA TRP A 57 13.45 13.75 7.92
C TRP A 57 14.13 14.89 8.67
N GLY A 58 15.06 15.52 7.97
CA GLY A 58 15.79 16.65 8.52
C GLY A 58 17.07 16.23 9.22
N THR A 59 17.94 17.21 9.53
CA THR A 59 19.25 16.95 10.15
C THR A 59 19.15 16.52 11.61
N ASN A 60 18.09 16.92 12.30
CA ASN A 60 17.88 16.60 13.72
C ASN A 60 16.59 15.79 13.92
N ASP A 61 16.19 15.03 12.91
CA ASP A 61 14.98 14.20 12.96
C ASP A 61 13.74 15.02 13.37
N GLU A 62 13.62 16.22 12.79
CA GLU A 62 12.53 17.16 13.11
C GLU A 62 11.14 16.58 12.87
N VAL A 63 11.04 15.69 11.89
CA VAL A 63 9.81 14.95 11.58
C VAL A 63 10.15 13.49 11.55
N ASP A 64 9.34 12.66 12.19
CA ASP A 64 9.51 11.21 12.18
C ASP A 64 8.20 10.48 11.99
N MET A 65 8.28 9.28 11.48
CA MET A 65 7.14 8.40 11.26
C MET A 65 7.48 7.00 11.79
N PRO A 66 6.64 6.43 12.67
CA PRO A 66 6.95 5.11 13.20
C PRO A 66 6.87 4.03 12.13
N ALA A 67 7.73 3.03 12.26
CA ALA A 67 7.76 1.90 11.34
C ALA A 67 6.42 1.18 11.24
N THR A 68 5.64 1.17 12.33
CA THR A 68 4.31 0.57 12.35
C THR A 68 3.35 1.22 11.35
N ALA A 69 3.44 2.54 11.17
CA ALA A 69 2.64 3.25 10.17
C ALA A 69 3.01 2.81 8.75
N ILE A 70 4.31 2.63 8.51
CA ILE A 70 4.82 2.19 7.22
C ILE A 70 4.42 0.74 6.94
N GLU A 71 4.51 -0.12 7.94
CA GLU A 71 4.05 -1.52 7.84
C GLU A 71 2.56 -1.59 7.48
N HIS A 72 1.76 -0.74 8.10
CA HIS A 72 0.33 -0.67 7.82
C HIS A 72 0.08 -0.27 6.36
N LEU A 73 0.76 0.76 5.87
CA LEU A 73 0.66 1.17 4.47
C LEU A 73 1.16 0.08 3.52
N ALA A 74 2.24 -0.61 3.89
CA ALA A 74 2.78 -1.70 3.09
C ALA A 74 1.78 -2.86 2.95
N SER A 75 1.00 -3.14 3.98
CA SER A 75 -0.01 -4.19 3.94
C SER A 75 -1.14 -3.89 2.95
N GLU A 76 -1.30 -2.64 2.56
CA GLU A 76 -2.30 -2.21 1.59
C GLU A 76 -1.76 -2.15 0.15
N VAL A 77 -0.48 -2.46 -0.06
CA VAL A 77 0.11 -2.54 -1.41
C VAL A 77 -0.25 -3.89 -2.02
N MET A 78 -0.88 -3.87 -3.16
CA MET A 78 -1.28 -5.08 -3.87
C MET A 78 -0.48 -5.22 -5.17
N GLN A 79 0.20 -6.35 -5.33
CA GLN A 79 0.91 -6.71 -6.56
C GLN A 79 -0.01 -7.56 -7.44
N LYS A 80 0.38 -7.76 -8.73
CA LYS A 80 -0.43 -8.61 -9.62
C LYS A 80 -0.57 -10.03 -9.08
N SER A 81 0.46 -10.55 -8.41
CA SER A 81 0.39 -11.87 -7.79
C SER A 81 -0.64 -11.94 -6.67
N ASP A 82 -0.75 -10.86 -5.89
CA ASP A 82 -1.75 -10.74 -4.82
C ASP A 82 -3.16 -10.68 -5.40
N PHE A 83 -3.34 -9.95 -6.49
CA PHE A 83 -4.63 -9.84 -7.17
C PHE A 83 -5.06 -11.18 -7.74
N ARG A 84 -4.13 -11.89 -8.39
CA ARG A 84 -4.39 -13.24 -8.91
C ARG A 84 -4.73 -14.22 -7.79
N ALA A 85 -4.01 -14.16 -6.67
CA ALA A 85 -4.29 -14.98 -5.50
C ALA A 85 -5.68 -14.68 -4.93
N TRP A 86 -6.08 -13.41 -4.92
CA TRP A 86 -7.41 -13.00 -4.49
C TRP A 86 -8.50 -13.57 -5.41
N LEU A 87 -8.29 -13.52 -6.74
CA LEU A 87 -9.21 -14.12 -7.71
C LEU A 87 -9.36 -15.63 -7.47
N GLU A 88 -8.25 -16.31 -7.32
CA GLU A 88 -8.22 -17.76 -7.13
C GLU A 88 -8.87 -18.19 -5.82
N LYS A 89 -8.53 -17.51 -4.73
CA LYS A 89 -9.10 -17.75 -3.41
C LYS A 89 -10.62 -17.65 -3.41
N ASN A 90 -11.15 -16.65 -4.10
CA ASN A 90 -12.58 -16.38 -4.17
C ASN A 90 -13.27 -17.02 -5.38
N ARG A 91 -12.50 -17.77 -6.18
CA ARG A 91 -12.99 -18.46 -7.38
C ARG A 91 -13.69 -17.51 -8.35
N LEU A 92 -13.09 -16.35 -8.58
CA LEU A 92 -13.67 -15.32 -9.43
C LEU A 92 -13.06 -15.36 -10.82
N THR A 93 -13.94 -15.25 -11.82
CA THR A 93 -13.53 -14.89 -13.17
C THR A 93 -13.23 -13.40 -13.23
N LEU A 94 -12.59 -12.94 -14.29
CA LEU A 94 -12.35 -11.51 -14.48
C LEU A 94 -13.66 -10.72 -14.55
N ASP A 95 -14.69 -11.28 -15.18
CA ASP A 95 -16.01 -10.66 -15.25
C ASP A 95 -16.66 -10.51 -13.87
N ALA A 96 -16.60 -11.57 -13.07
CA ALA A 96 -17.15 -11.56 -11.72
C ALA A 96 -16.41 -10.60 -10.82
N ALA A 97 -15.06 -10.59 -10.89
CA ALA A 97 -14.24 -9.69 -10.12
C ALA A 97 -14.52 -8.22 -10.49
N ALA A 98 -14.61 -7.93 -11.78
CA ALA A 98 -14.93 -6.59 -12.27
C ALA A 98 -16.28 -6.12 -11.74
N ALA A 99 -17.29 -6.99 -11.76
CA ALA A 99 -18.62 -6.67 -11.24
C ALA A 99 -18.56 -6.36 -9.74
N GLN A 100 -17.83 -7.16 -8.96
CA GLN A 100 -17.72 -6.95 -7.52
C GLN A 100 -16.95 -5.68 -7.16
N LEU A 101 -15.91 -5.37 -7.95
CA LEU A 101 -15.08 -4.20 -7.71
C LEU A 101 -15.65 -2.92 -8.32
N GLY A 102 -16.67 -3.03 -9.16
CA GLY A 102 -17.28 -1.88 -9.84
C GLY A 102 -16.38 -1.31 -10.93
N ILE A 103 -15.57 -2.13 -11.57
CA ILE A 103 -14.66 -1.73 -12.65
C ILE A 103 -14.98 -2.51 -13.93
N SER A 104 -14.36 -2.10 -15.04
CA SER A 104 -14.50 -2.83 -16.30
C SER A 104 -13.71 -4.14 -16.26
N ARG A 105 -14.15 -5.13 -17.04
CA ARG A 105 -13.40 -6.38 -17.21
C ARG A 105 -12.01 -6.11 -17.76
N ARG A 106 -11.88 -5.15 -18.67
CA ARG A 106 -10.60 -4.76 -19.25
C ARG A 106 -9.63 -4.28 -18.17
N LEU A 107 -10.10 -3.44 -17.26
CA LEU A 107 -9.26 -2.95 -16.16
C LEU A 107 -8.84 -4.09 -15.23
N ALA A 108 -9.76 -4.98 -14.89
CA ALA A 108 -9.43 -6.17 -14.10
C ALA A 108 -8.36 -7.02 -14.79
N ALA A 109 -8.46 -7.19 -16.11
CA ALA A 109 -7.45 -7.92 -16.88
C ALA A 109 -6.08 -7.23 -16.82
N TYR A 110 -6.03 -5.90 -16.88
CA TYR A 110 -4.77 -5.15 -16.76
C TYR A 110 -4.12 -5.34 -15.39
N PHE A 111 -4.91 -5.38 -14.33
CA PHE A 111 -4.39 -5.64 -12.98
C PHE A 111 -3.84 -7.07 -12.86
N ALA A 112 -4.53 -8.04 -13.43
CA ALA A 112 -4.11 -9.45 -13.40
C ALA A 112 -2.85 -9.70 -14.24
N SER A 113 -2.69 -8.99 -15.35
CA SER A 113 -1.52 -9.13 -16.23
C SER A 113 -0.31 -8.32 -15.78
N GLY A 114 -0.52 -7.30 -14.95
CA GLY A 114 0.51 -6.37 -14.53
C GLY A 114 0.71 -5.18 -15.47
N GLU A 115 -0.13 -5.04 -16.50
CA GLU A 115 -0.03 -3.90 -17.43
C GLU A 115 -0.32 -2.57 -16.73
N LYS A 116 -1.13 -2.58 -15.69
CA LYS A 116 -1.40 -1.41 -14.86
C LYS A 116 -1.16 -1.73 -13.39
N ALA A 117 -0.55 -0.79 -12.69
CA ALA A 117 -0.40 -0.89 -11.26
C ALA A 117 -1.78 -0.87 -10.58
N ILE A 118 -1.91 -1.65 -9.52
CA ILE A 118 -3.18 -1.75 -8.78
C ILE A 118 -3.24 -0.61 -7.78
N PRO A 119 -4.24 0.30 -7.91
CA PRO A 119 -4.37 1.40 -6.97
C PRO A 119 -4.75 0.91 -5.57
N ARG A 120 -4.42 1.71 -4.57
CA ARG A 120 -4.73 1.39 -3.17
C ARG A 120 -6.23 1.13 -2.97
N TYR A 121 -7.11 1.89 -3.63
CA TYR A 121 -8.55 1.70 -3.45
C TYR A 121 -9.04 0.32 -3.91
N ILE A 122 -8.38 -0.28 -4.88
CA ILE A 122 -8.68 -1.66 -5.32
C ILE A 122 -8.23 -2.66 -4.25
N ALA A 123 -7.04 -2.46 -3.68
CA ALA A 123 -6.55 -3.33 -2.60
C ALA A 123 -7.48 -3.27 -1.39
N LEU A 124 -7.95 -2.08 -1.03
CA LEU A 124 -8.90 -1.89 0.07
C LEU A 124 -10.25 -2.55 -0.24
N ALA A 125 -10.72 -2.46 -1.48
CA ALA A 125 -11.97 -3.09 -1.90
C ALA A 125 -11.86 -4.63 -1.82
N CYS A 126 -10.76 -5.20 -2.27
CA CYS A 126 -10.51 -6.64 -2.16
C CYS A 126 -10.50 -7.10 -0.71
N ALA A 127 -9.83 -6.35 0.17
CA ALA A 127 -9.80 -6.66 1.59
C ALA A 127 -11.19 -6.59 2.23
N TYR A 128 -11.96 -5.59 1.86
CA TYR A 128 -13.35 -5.44 2.33
C TYR A 128 -14.22 -6.61 1.88
N LEU A 129 -14.12 -7.02 0.62
CA LEU A 129 -14.88 -8.15 0.08
C LEU A 129 -14.50 -9.46 0.77
N ASP A 130 -13.21 -9.66 1.06
CA ASP A 130 -12.76 -10.83 1.82
C ASP A 130 -13.37 -10.86 3.22
N LYS A 131 -13.42 -9.72 3.87
CA LYS A 131 -13.96 -9.59 5.22
C LYS A 131 -15.48 -9.85 5.25
N THR A 132 -16.20 -9.31 4.26
CA THR A 132 -17.66 -9.48 4.20
C THR A 132 -18.08 -10.87 3.77
N SER A 133 -17.28 -11.55 2.94
CA SER A 133 -17.59 -12.92 2.53
C SER A 133 -17.47 -13.93 3.67
N ARG A 134 -16.71 -13.58 4.73
CA ARG A 134 -16.61 -14.41 5.94
C ARG A 134 -17.82 -14.27 6.85
N GLY A 135 -18.54 -13.16 6.74
CA GLY A 135 -19.79 -12.96 7.46
C GLY A 135 -20.93 -13.58 6.68
N ALA A 136 -20.95 -14.89 6.58
CA ALA A 136 -21.95 -15.57 5.79
C ALA A 136 -23.35 -15.12 6.22
N LEU A 137 -24.15 -14.70 5.23
CA LEU A 137 -25.58 -14.58 5.42
C LEU A 137 -26.08 -15.95 5.83
N VAL A 138 -26.48 -16.06 7.08
CA VAL A 138 -27.15 -17.25 7.56
C VAL A 138 -28.62 -17.08 7.26
N PRO A 139 -29.19 -17.87 6.37
CA PRO A 139 -30.62 -17.79 6.08
C PRO A 139 -31.44 -18.22 7.29
#